data_14ec5d23c87e077a6802d9a9409b599a
#
_entry.id   14ec5d23c87e077a6802d9a9409b599a
#
_cell.length_a   1.000
_cell.length_b   1.000
_cell.length_c   1.000
_cell.angle_alpha   90.00
_cell.angle_beta   90.00
_cell.angle_gamma   90.00
#
_symmetry.space_group_name_H-M   'P 1'
#
loop_
_entity.id
_entity.type
_entity.pdbx_description
1 polymer ?
#
loop_
_entity_poly.entity_id
_entity_poly.type
_entity_poly.pdbx_seq_one_letter_code
_entity_poly.pdbx_strand_id
1 'polypeptide(L)'
;MIETKTFSPNVFNSFAIQAYRLVFGRILPQSLFRDKIPAEADRKAVKGKFDLEIVSHCWGYANMLTYQLSSFVNYPPTKLNLTVTVFYAEEDTKTKATLDFFSQISMANITWNFHPLCKGKLFRRGIGRNMAARSTEADWIWFTDCDIIFYENCLDSLADSLQGEKGSLFFPKEEKITEMLKDDDPLLSNDAEPQVIDIETENFSLYERGKSRDKARGPFQIVHGDVARAIGYCEKLSIFQTESDRWPYEDTAFRWLLGTDGEPKHIDGVFHIHHVTKGRYKENSQLSKVRSNIRLSQK
;
A
#
# COMPACT_ATOMS: atom_id res chain seq x y z
N MET A 1 5.64 -38.95 -1.83
CA MET A 1 5.02 -38.31 -3.00
C MET A 1 3.74 -37.64 -2.51
N ILE A 2 3.76 -36.32 -2.35
CA ILE A 2 2.57 -35.55 -1.95
C ILE A 2 1.98 -35.03 -3.26
N GLU A 3 0.82 -35.51 -3.62
CA GLU A 3 0.06 -35.09 -4.79
C GLU A 3 -0.30 -33.61 -4.65
N THR A 4 0.27 -32.77 -5.51
CA THR A 4 -0.13 -31.38 -5.68
C THR A 4 -1.46 -31.35 -6.43
N LYS A 5 -2.56 -31.17 -5.71
CA LYS A 5 -3.87 -30.89 -6.32
C LYS A 5 -3.76 -29.67 -7.23
N THR A 6 -3.91 -29.90 -8.53
CA THR A 6 -4.04 -28.86 -9.55
C THR A 6 -5.32 -28.07 -9.29
N PHE A 7 -5.17 -26.81 -8.90
CA PHE A 7 -6.29 -25.89 -8.68
C PHE A 7 -6.70 -25.28 -10.02
N SER A 8 -7.77 -25.77 -10.62
CA SER A 8 -8.48 -24.99 -11.63
C SER A 8 -9.17 -23.80 -10.92
N PRO A 9 -9.26 -22.61 -11.53
CA PRO A 9 -10.05 -21.52 -10.96
C PRO A 9 -11.52 -21.94 -11.06
N ASN A 10 -12.02 -22.56 -9.99
CA ASN A 10 -13.38 -23.06 -9.92
C ASN A 10 -14.35 -21.89 -10.09
N VAL A 11 -15.34 -22.07 -10.98
CA VAL A 11 -16.53 -21.20 -11.15
C VAL A 11 -17.17 -20.88 -9.78
N PHE A 12 -17.06 -21.79 -8.80
CA PHE A 12 -17.50 -21.61 -7.43
C PHE A 12 -16.73 -20.49 -6.67
N ASN A 13 -15.42 -20.31 -6.91
CA ASN A 13 -14.65 -19.23 -6.29
C ASN A 13 -15.01 -17.86 -6.88
N SER A 14 -15.28 -17.80 -8.17
CA SER A 14 -15.73 -16.56 -8.81
C SER A 14 -17.14 -16.18 -8.37
N PHE A 15 -18.02 -17.16 -8.15
CA PHE A 15 -19.36 -16.95 -7.61
C PHE A 15 -19.34 -16.50 -6.14
N ALA A 16 -18.50 -17.12 -5.32
CA ALA A 16 -18.30 -16.71 -3.92
C ALA A 16 -17.74 -15.28 -3.82
N ILE A 17 -16.82 -14.88 -4.72
CA ILE A 17 -16.29 -13.52 -4.81
C ILE A 17 -17.38 -12.54 -5.27
N GLN A 18 -18.21 -12.90 -6.23
CA GLN A 18 -19.32 -12.07 -6.70
C GLN A 18 -20.43 -11.96 -5.65
N ALA A 19 -20.77 -13.05 -4.98
CA ALA A 19 -21.72 -13.07 -3.87
C ALA A 19 -21.20 -12.21 -2.70
N TYR A 20 -19.92 -12.31 -2.37
CA TYR A 20 -19.26 -11.44 -1.39
C TYR A 20 -19.36 -9.95 -1.78
N ARG A 21 -19.10 -9.60 -3.04
CA ARG A 21 -19.25 -8.23 -3.55
C ARG A 21 -20.68 -7.73 -3.50
N LEU A 22 -21.66 -8.59 -3.81
CA LEU A 22 -23.10 -8.26 -3.75
C LEU A 22 -23.59 -8.11 -2.32
N VAL A 23 -23.22 -9.03 -1.43
CA VAL A 23 -23.66 -9.05 -0.03
C VAL A 23 -23.03 -7.89 0.74
N PHE A 24 -21.71 -7.67 0.61
CA PHE A 24 -21.03 -6.58 1.31
C PHE A 24 -21.24 -5.21 0.65
N GLY A 25 -21.56 -5.15 -0.64
CA GLY A 25 -21.72 -3.88 -1.35
C GLY A 25 -23.09 -3.24 -1.24
N ARG A 26 -24.18 -3.99 -0.88
CA ARG A 26 -25.56 -3.47 -1.02
C ARG A 26 -26.56 -3.90 0.05
N ILE A 27 -26.31 -4.93 0.85
CA ILE A 27 -27.37 -5.53 1.69
C ILE A 27 -27.11 -5.37 3.18
N LEU A 28 -25.86 -5.38 3.62
CA LEU A 28 -25.52 -5.31 5.04
C LEU A 28 -24.99 -3.93 5.44
N PRO A 29 -25.45 -3.35 6.54
CA PRO A 29 -24.93 -2.07 7.01
C PRO A 29 -23.49 -2.24 7.53
N GLN A 30 -22.60 -1.35 7.09
CA GLN A 30 -21.17 -1.36 7.45
C GLN A 30 -20.95 -1.31 8.97
N SER A 31 -21.88 -0.68 9.70
CA SER A 31 -21.82 -0.55 11.16
C SER A 31 -21.77 -1.88 11.92
N LEU A 32 -22.20 -2.98 11.31
CA LEU A 32 -22.09 -4.32 11.89
C LEU A 32 -20.65 -4.86 11.85
N PHE A 33 -19.81 -4.31 10.97
CA PHE A 33 -18.46 -4.83 10.66
C PHE A 33 -17.34 -3.85 11.01
N ARG A 34 -17.66 -2.74 11.65
CA ARG A 34 -16.68 -1.77 12.16
C ARG A 34 -17.17 -1.06 13.40
N ASP A 35 -16.26 -0.44 14.13
CA ASP A 35 -16.58 0.50 15.18
C ASP A 35 -17.13 1.82 14.60
N LYS A 36 -17.67 2.67 15.45
CA LYS A 36 -18.21 3.96 15.03
C LYS A 36 -17.08 4.85 14.52
N ILE A 37 -17.21 5.33 13.29
CA ILE A 37 -16.31 6.36 12.74
C ILE A 37 -16.64 7.69 13.45
N PRO A 38 -15.63 8.43 13.95
CA PRO A 38 -15.83 9.79 14.47
C PRO A 38 -16.53 10.67 13.41
N ALA A 39 -17.50 11.46 13.83
CA ALA A 39 -18.13 12.41 12.91
C ALA A 39 -17.08 13.39 12.37
N GLU A 40 -17.25 13.86 11.15
CA GLU A 40 -16.27 14.74 10.51
C GLU A 40 -16.02 16.01 11.34
N ALA A 41 -17.05 16.57 11.95
CA ALA A 41 -16.93 17.73 12.84
C ALA A 41 -16.00 17.48 14.04
N ASP A 42 -15.98 16.23 14.53
CA ASP A 42 -15.24 15.83 15.74
C ASP A 42 -13.77 15.45 15.44
N ARG A 43 -13.40 15.33 14.16
CA ARG A 43 -12.02 14.97 13.78
C ARG A 43 -11.09 16.15 13.88
N LYS A 44 -9.83 15.87 14.18
CA LYS A 44 -8.76 16.86 14.28
C LYS A 44 -8.47 17.48 12.90
N ALA A 45 -8.69 18.75 12.71
CA ALA A 45 -8.21 19.49 11.54
C ALA A 45 -6.84 20.09 11.85
N VAL A 46 -5.80 19.64 11.16
CA VAL A 46 -4.45 20.15 11.37
C VAL A 46 -4.13 21.20 10.32
N LYS A 47 -3.53 22.32 10.77
CA LYS A 47 -2.96 23.37 9.93
C LYS A 47 -1.50 23.56 10.31
N GLY A 48 -0.67 23.81 9.31
CA GLY A 48 0.78 23.88 9.50
C GLY A 48 1.43 22.51 9.42
N LYS A 49 2.49 22.29 10.16
CA LYS A 49 3.22 21.01 10.17
C LYS A 49 2.42 19.95 10.90
N PHE A 50 2.28 18.77 10.30
CA PHE A 50 1.55 17.64 10.85
C PHE A 50 2.34 16.33 10.73
N ASP A 51 1.83 15.26 11.32
CA ASP A 51 2.46 13.94 11.33
C ASP A 51 1.77 13.01 10.32
N LEU A 52 2.58 12.41 9.43
CA LEU A 52 2.16 11.42 8.45
C LEU A 52 2.84 10.10 8.73
N GLU A 53 2.09 9.01 8.71
CA GLU A 53 2.66 7.65 8.68
C GLU A 53 2.43 7.02 7.30
N ILE A 54 3.52 6.55 6.65
CA ILE A 54 3.46 5.77 5.42
C ILE A 54 3.71 4.31 5.75
N VAL A 55 2.76 3.43 5.36
CA VAL A 55 2.78 2.01 5.72
C VAL A 55 2.89 1.14 4.48
N SER A 56 3.96 0.35 4.37
CA SER A 56 4.18 -0.60 3.30
C SER A 56 4.49 -2.01 3.80
N HIS A 57 4.45 -2.99 2.89
CA HIS A 57 4.79 -4.39 3.14
C HIS A 57 5.77 -4.85 2.08
N CYS A 58 6.86 -5.50 2.48
CA CYS A 58 7.87 -5.99 1.56
C CYS A 58 8.15 -7.48 1.76
N TRP A 59 8.18 -8.23 0.66
CA TRP A 59 8.68 -9.59 0.54
C TRP A 59 9.21 -9.82 -0.86
N GLY A 60 10.51 -10.11 -0.98
CA GLY A 60 11.16 -10.38 -2.26
C GLY A 60 11.24 -9.18 -3.22
N TYR A 61 11.11 -7.96 -2.70
CA TYR A 61 11.12 -6.70 -3.44
C TYR A 61 12.08 -5.68 -2.85
N ALA A 62 13.20 -6.13 -2.30
CA ALA A 62 14.20 -5.26 -1.67
C ALA A 62 14.65 -4.12 -2.59
N ASN A 63 14.81 -4.38 -3.91
CA ASN A 63 15.14 -3.38 -4.91
C ASN A 63 14.09 -2.26 -5.01
N MET A 64 12.80 -2.60 -5.12
CA MET A 64 11.72 -1.60 -5.18
C MET A 64 11.59 -0.85 -3.86
N LEU A 65 11.73 -1.56 -2.73
CA LEU A 65 11.78 -0.93 -1.42
C LEU A 65 12.97 0.05 -1.32
N THR A 66 14.12 -0.29 -1.90
CA THR A 66 15.28 0.60 -1.95
C THR A 66 14.93 1.92 -2.65
N TYR A 67 14.25 1.90 -3.79
CA TYR A 67 13.79 3.13 -4.45
C TYR A 67 12.79 3.91 -3.58
N GLN A 68 11.83 3.23 -2.95
CA GLN A 68 10.88 3.89 -2.06
C GLN A 68 11.58 4.57 -0.88
N LEU A 69 12.46 3.87 -0.17
CA LEU A 69 13.16 4.43 0.99
C LEU A 69 14.16 5.52 0.59
N SER A 70 14.85 5.35 -0.55
CA SER A 70 15.75 6.37 -1.09
C SER A 70 15.01 7.65 -1.43
N SER A 71 13.77 7.57 -1.92
CA SER A 71 12.99 8.77 -2.25
C SER A 71 12.71 9.64 -1.01
N PHE A 72 12.54 9.04 0.16
CA PHE A 72 12.41 9.81 1.40
C PHE A 72 13.72 10.49 1.83
N VAL A 73 14.86 9.87 1.53
CA VAL A 73 16.19 10.45 1.83
C VAL A 73 16.54 11.56 0.84
N ASN A 74 16.28 11.34 -0.45
CA ASN A 74 16.60 12.30 -1.51
C ASN A 74 15.64 13.50 -1.50
N TYR A 75 14.37 13.28 -1.18
CA TYR A 75 13.31 14.29 -1.19
C TYR A 75 12.58 14.37 0.16
N PRO A 76 13.29 14.69 1.25
CA PRO A 76 12.71 14.71 2.58
C PRO A 76 11.62 15.79 2.70
N PRO A 77 10.52 15.51 3.42
CA PRO A 77 9.48 16.51 3.61
C PRO A 77 9.98 17.68 4.47
N THR A 78 9.51 18.88 4.15
CA THR A 78 9.74 20.08 4.95
C THR A 78 8.51 20.49 5.77
N LYS A 79 7.32 20.18 5.26
CA LYS A 79 6.03 20.63 5.81
C LYS A 79 5.35 19.59 6.73
N LEU A 80 5.91 18.40 6.87
CA LEU A 80 5.39 17.35 7.75
C LEU A 80 6.52 16.59 8.45
N ASN A 81 6.18 15.83 9.51
CA ASN A 81 7.05 14.77 10.04
C ASN A 81 6.57 13.44 9.48
N LEU A 82 7.49 12.61 9.04
CA LEU A 82 7.21 11.34 8.40
C LEU A 82 7.62 10.17 9.30
N THR A 83 6.68 9.26 9.55
CA THR A 83 7.00 7.92 10.05
C THR A 83 6.88 6.93 8.91
N VAL A 84 7.95 6.20 8.62
CA VAL A 84 8.00 5.17 7.56
C VAL A 84 7.90 3.81 8.23
N THR A 85 6.72 3.20 8.14
CA THR A 85 6.44 1.88 8.69
C THR A 85 6.52 0.83 7.60
N VAL A 86 7.44 -0.14 7.76
CA VAL A 86 7.60 -1.26 6.81
C VAL A 86 7.42 -2.58 7.56
N PHE A 87 6.44 -3.35 7.14
CA PHE A 87 6.29 -4.75 7.56
C PHE A 87 7.08 -5.66 6.64
N TYR A 88 7.88 -6.56 7.21
CA TYR A 88 8.75 -7.48 6.48
C TYR A 88 8.86 -8.83 7.18
N ALA A 89 9.44 -9.84 6.55
CA ALA A 89 9.74 -11.10 7.20
C ALA A 89 11.27 -11.27 7.33
N GLU A 90 11.75 -11.70 8.51
CA GLU A 90 13.18 -11.80 8.81
C GLU A 90 13.92 -12.81 7.90
N GLU A 91 13.20 -13.81 7.39
CA GLU A 91 13.74 -14.76 6.43
C GLU A 91 13.98 -14.17 5.04
N ASP A 92 13.43 -13.00 4.73
CA ASP A 92 13.79 -12.21 3.54
C ASP A 92 15.05 -11.37 3.83
N THR A 93 16.20 -12.01 3.73
CA THR A 93 17.49 -11.44 4.11
C THR A 93 17.86 -10.19 3.31
N LYS A 94 17.44 -10.10 2.02
CA LYS A 94 17.70 -8.92 1.19
C LYS A 94 16.86 -7.73 1.66
N THR A 95 15.57 -7.94 1.91
CA THR A 95 14.71 -6.88 2.50
C THR A 95 15.26 -6.45 3.85
N LYS A 96 15.65 -7.40 4.71
CA LYS A 96 16.23 -7.08 6.01
C LYS A 96 17.50 -6.24 5.88
N ALA A 97 18.43 -6.61 5.01
CA ALA A 97 19.67 -5.85 4.79
C ALA A 97 19.38 -4.41 4.32
N THR A 98 18.40 -4.24 3.42
CA THR A 98 17.96 -2.90 2.99
C THR A 98 17.43 -2.09 4.17
N LEU A 99 16.56 -2.66 5.01
CA LEU A 99 16.00 -1.97 6.17
C LEU A 99 17.07 -1.64 7.21
N ASP A 100 18.00 -2.58 7.49
CA ASP A 100 19.13 -2.37 8.39
C ASP A 100 20.00 -1.20 7.91
N PHE A 101 20.23 -1.07 6.60
CA PHE A 101 20.97 0.06 6.01
C PHE A 101 20.24 1.39 6.23
N PHE A 102 18.96 1.48 5.84
CA PHE A 102 18.21 2.74 5.98
C PHE A 102 17.99 3.14 7.44
N SER A 103 17.89 2.18 8.36
CA SER A 103 17.75 2.47 9.80
C SER A 103 18.93 3.28 10.38
N GLN A 104 20.08 3.25 9.73
CA GLN A 104 21.28 3.99 10.16
C GLN A 104 21.32 5.43 9.61
N ILE A 105 20.44 5.76 8.66
CA ILE A 105 20.35 7.10 8.09
C ILE A 105 19.47 7.98 8.97
N SER A 106 20.08 8.92 9.66
CA SER A 106 19.37 9.87 10.52
C SER A 106 18.88 11.07 9.72
N MET A 107 17.58 11.34 9.80
CA MET A 107 16.91 12.47 9.13
C MET A 107 16.05 13.23 10.14
N ALA A 108 16.09 14.56 10.11
CA ALA A 108 15.41 15.38 11.13
C ALA A 108 13.88 15.20 11.18
N ASN A 109 13.27 14.92 10.04
CA ASN A 109 11.81 14.83 9.90
C ASN A 109 11.33 13.41 9.57
N ILE A 110 12.19 12.39 9.66
CA ILE A 110 11.87 11.01 9.28
C ILE A 110 12.19 10.06 10.43
N THR A 111 11.20 9.25 10.79
CA THR A 111 11.34 8.15 11.74
C THR A 111 11.17 6.83 11.01
N TRP A 112 12.17 5.97 11.07
CA TRP A 112 12.10 4.62 10.55
C TRP A 112 11.46 3.68 11.58
N ASN A 113 10.43 2.94 11.15
CA ASN A 113 9.63 2.07 12.01
C ASN A 113 9.44 0.70 11.33
N PHE A 114 10.40 -0.20 11.49
CA PHE A 114 10.45 -1.47 10.79
C PHE A 114 9.98 -2.62 11.68
N HIS A 115 8.95 -3.36 11.23
CA HIS A 115 8.28 -4.40 12.00
C HIS A 115 8.39 -5.77 11.34
N PRO A 116 9.06 -6.74 11.98
CA PRO A 116 9.06 -8.10 11.49
C PRO A 116 7.69 -8.76 11.70
N LEU A 117 7.24 -9.49 10.70
CA LEU A 117 6.07 -10.37 10.75
C LEU A 117 6.44 -11.75 10.21
N CYS A 118 5.84 -12.82 10.74
CA CYS A 118 5.95 -14.10 10.06
C CYS A 118 5.30 -14.02 8.67
N LYS A 119 5.84 -14.76 7.72
CA LYS A 119 5.45 -14.72 6.31
C LYS A 119 3.94 -14.86 6.07
N GLY A 120 3.26 -15.74 6.82
CA GLY A 120 1.82 -15.94 6.69
C GLY A 120 1.02 -14.69 7.04
N LYS A 121 1.43 -13.93 8.07
CA LYS A 121 0.84 -12.65 8.44
C LYS A 121 1.21 -11.54 7.46
N LEU A 122 2.47 -11.52 7.01
CA LEU A 122 2.96 -10.52 6.07
C LEU A 122 2.17 -10.55 4.74
N PHE A 123 1.86 -11.74 4.24
CA PHE A 123 1.10 -11.91 3.00
C PHE A 123 -0.36 -11.49 3.11
N ARG A 124 -0.88 -11.39 4.33
CA ARG A 124 -2.18 -10.81 4.64
C ARG A 124 -1.98 -9.34 5.05
N ARG A 125 -1.88 -8.44 4.06
CA ARG A 125 -1.61 -7.01 4.30
C ARG A 125 -2.58 -6.37 5.29
N GLY A 126 -3.82 -6.85 5.35
CA GLY A 126 -4.81 -6.40 6.33
C GLY A 126 -4.32 -6.49 7.76
N ILE A 127 -3.48 -7.48 8.12
CA ILE A 127 -2.94 -7.64 9.47
C ILE A 127 -1.99 -6.49 9.80
N GLY A 128 -0.95 -6.28 8.99
CA GLY A 128 0.00 -5.19 9.24
C GLY A 128 -0.65 -3.80 9.13
N ARG A 129 -1.52 -3.59 8.14
CA ARG A 129 -2.28 -2.34 8.01
C ARG A 129 -3.17 -2.09 9.23
N ASN A 130 -3.80 -3.14 9.79
CA ASN A 130 -4.60 -3.02 11.00
C ASN A 130 -3.74 -2.68 12.22
N MET A 131 -2.58 -3.32 12.37
CA MET A 131 -1.63 -3.00 13.44
C MET A 131 -1.25 -1.52 13.38
N ALA A 132 -0.80 -1.02 12.22
CA ALA A 132 -0.44 0.37 12.04
C ALA A 132 -1.64 1.32 12.28
N ALA A 133 -2.83 1.02 11.71
CA ALA A 133 -4.02 1.84 11.90
C ALA A 133 -4.41 2.02 13.36
N ARG A 134 -4.28 0.97 14.17
CA ARG A 134 -4.65 1.01 15.60
C ARG A 134 -3.59 1.70 16.46
N SER A 135 -2.32 1.60 16.09
CA SER A 135 -1.20 2.16 16.88
C SER A 135 -0.74 3.53 16.41
N THR A 136 -1.14 3.99 15.22
CA THR A 136 -0.67 5.27 14.69
C THR A 136 -1.02 6.44 15.61
N GLU A 137 -0.05 7.31 15.84
CA GLU A 137 -0.25 8.61 16.48
C GLU A 137 -0.34 9.74 15.46
N ALA A 138 -0.10 9.43 14.18
CA ALA A 138 -0.10 10.40 13.10
C ALA A 138 -1.48 11.02 12.84
N ASP A 139 -1.48 12.22 12.29
CA ASP A 139 -2.69 12.91 11.85
C ASP A 139 -3.28 12.25 10.59
N TRP A 140 -2.39 11.71 9.76
CA TRP A 140 -2.73 10.98 8.54
C TRP A 140 -1.90 9.71 8.40
N ILE A 141 -2.50 8.64 7.85
CA ILE A 141 -1.83 7.40 7.53
C ILE A 141 -2.04 7.05 6.05
N TRP A 142 -0.95 6.80 5.32
CA TRP A 142 -0.99 6.38 3.92
C TRP A 142 -0.63 4.90 3.80
N PHE A 143 -1.61 4.06 3.51
CA PHE A 143 -1.37 2.66 3.15
C PHE A 143 -0.93 2.56 1.70
N THR A 144 0.27 2.06 1.50
CA THR A 144 0.90 1.96 0.19
C THR A 144 1.50 0.58 -0.09
N ASP A 145 2.12 0.41 -1.24
CA ASP A 145 2.92 -0.75 -1.64
C ASP A 145 4.38 -0.31 -1.80
N CYS A 146 5.35 -1.22 -1.70
CA CYS A 146 6.77 -0.90 -1.75
C CYS A 146 7.29 -0.53 -3.16
N ASP A 147 6.43 -0.60 -4.18
CA ASP A 147 6.67 -0.19 -5.56
C ASP A 147 6.21 1.26 -5.88
N ILE A 148 5.78 2.00 -4.85
CA ILE A 148 5.44 3.43 -4.94
C ILE A 148 6.63 4.27 -4.47
N ILE A 149 6.97 5.29 -5.25
CA ILE A 149 8.08 6.21 -5.00
C ILE A 149 7.50 7.61 -4.78
N PHE A 150 8.00 8.30 -3.77
CA PHE A 150 7.61 9.65 -3.37
C PHE A 150 8.70 10.61 -3.89
N TYR A 151 8.58 10.97 -5.17
CA TYR A 151 9.57 11.80 -5.84
C TYR A 151 9.48 13.27 -5.41
N GLU A 152 10.30 14.11 -5.99
CA GLU A 152 10.41 15.53 -5.68
C GLU A 152 9.05 16.20 -5.43
N ASN A 153 8.96 16.97 -4.34
CA ASN A 153 7.76 17.70 -3.88
C ASN A 153 6.55 16.83 -3.48
N CYS A 154 6.61 15.51 -3.55
CA CYS A 154 5.44 14.66 -3.30
C CYS A 154 4.85 14.86 -1.90
N LEU A 155 5.70 14.77 -0.88
CA LEU A 155 5.23 14.87 0.51
C LEU A 155 4.84 16.29 0.91
N ASP A 156 5.48 17.30 0.35
CA ASP A 156 5.14 18.69 0.63
C ASP A 156 3.86 19.14 -0.10
N SER A 157 3.62 18.66 -1.34
CA SER A 157 2.34 18.87 -2.02
C SER A 157 1.19 18.13 -1.35
N LEU A 158 1.44 16.93 -0.83
CA LEU A 158 0.49 16.23 0.03
C LEU A 158 0.17 17.05 1.28
N ALA A 159 1.21 17.59 1.94
CA ALA A 159 1.03 18.42 3.12
C ALA A 159 0.14 19.63 2.84
N ASP A 160 0.35 20.29 1.72
CA ASP A 160 -0.48 21.43 1.28
C ASP A 160 -1.94 21.01 1.01
N SER A 161 -2.12 19.85 0.37
CA SER A 161 -3.44 19.32 0.00
C SER A 161 -4.28 18.85 1.20
N LEU A 162 -3.66 18.57 2.33
CA LEU A 162 -4.34 18.07 3.53
C LEU A 162 -4.55 19.12 4.63
N GLN A 163 -4.17 20.39 4.39
CA GLN A 163 -4.35 21.47 5.36
C GLN A 163 -5.81 21.66 5.76
N GLY A 164 -6.11 21.43 7.04
CA GLY A 164 -7.46 21.62 7.58
C GLY A 164 -8.50 20.58 7.15
N GLU A 165 -8.08 19.55 6.42
CA GLU A 165 -8.95 18.49 5.96
C GLU A 165 -9.44 17.59 7.11
N LYS A 166 -10.67 17.12 6.98
CA LYS A 166 -11.34 16.22 7.93
C LYS A 166 -11.97 15.01 7.25
N GLY A 167 -11.85 14.88 5.93
CA GLY A 167 -12.36 13.73 5.17
C GLY A 167 -11.80 12.40 5.66
N SER A 168 -12.50 11.31 5.44
CA SER A 168 -12.09 9.99 5.95
C SER A 168 -10.98 9.35 5.13
N LEU A 169 -10.99 9.57 3.81
CA LEU A 169 -10.15 8.85 2.84
C LEU A 169 -9.86 9.74 1.63
N PHE A 170 -8.58 9.89 1.33
CA PHE A 170 -8.10 10.58 0.14
C PHE A 170 -7.20 9.66 -0.69
N PHE A 171 -6.93 10.04 -1.93
CA PHE A 171 -5.97 9.37 -2.81
C PHE A 171 -5.37 10.34 -3.83
N PRO A 172 -4.16 10.09 -4.34
CA PRO A 172 -3.58 10.89 -5.41
C PRO A 172 -4.44 10.83 -6.68
N LYS A 173 -4.78 11.99 -7.22
CA LYS A 173 -5.54 12.11 -8.47
C LYS A 173 -4.77 11.51 -9.65
N GLU A 174 -3.47 11.68 -9.65
CA GLU A 174 -2.57 11.30 -10.73
C GLU A 174 -1.39 10.50 -10.18
N GLU A 175 -0.83 9.65 -11.01
CA GLU A 175 0.42 8.94 -10.76
C GLU A 175 1.20 8.83 -12.08
N LYS A 176 2.52 8.80 -12.00
CA LYS A 176 3.38 8.47 -13.14
C LYS A 176 3.80 7.02 -13.02
N ILE A 177 3.70 6.28 -14.11
CA ILE A 177 4.00 4.84 -14.13
C ILE A 177 5.07 4.50 -15.16
N THR A 178 5.86 3.47 -14.88
CA THR A 178 6.66 2.81 -15.92
C THR A 178 5.74 2.08 -16.91
N GLU A 179 6.26 1.73 -18.07
CA GLU A 179 5.69 0.62 -18.82
C GLU A 179 5.60 -0.63 -17.93
N MET A 180 4.87 -1.66 -18.39
CA MET A 180 4.79 -2.93 -17.66
C MET A 180 6.14 -3.65 -17.75
N LEU A 181 6.98 -3.52 -16.71
CA LEU A 181 8.30 -4.13 -16.64
C LEU A 181 8.19 -5.66 -16.51
N LYS A 182 9.04 -6.36 -17.24
CA LYS A 182 9.20 -7.81 -17.15
C LYS A 182 10.22 -8.17 -16.08
N ASP A 183 10.25 -9.45 -15.71
CA ASP A 183 11.11 -9.95 -14.61
C ASP A 183 12.62 -9.76 -14.84
N ASP A 184 13.05 -9.59 -16.10
CA ASP A 184 14.43 -9.35 -16.52
C ASP A 184 14.80 -7.86 -16.64
N ASP A 185 13.91 -6.96 -16.28
CA ASP A 185 14.16 -5.53 -16.32
C ASP A 185 15.21 -5.11 -15.25
N PRO A 186 16.19 -4.28 -15.60
CA PRO A 186 17.21 -3.81 -14.66
C PRO A 186 16.65 -3.12 -13.41
N LEU A 187 15.54 -2.39 -13.50
CA LEU A 187 14.86 -1.79 -12.35
C LEU A 187 14.36 -2.84 -11.34
N LEU A 188 14.14 -4.08 -11.78
CA LEU A 188 13.70 -5.17 -10.93
C LEU A 188 14.85 -6.04 -10.43
N SER A 189 16.09 -5.78 -10.87
CA SER A 189 17.27 -6.50 -10.41
C SER A 189 17.53 -6.23 -8.93
N ASN A 190 17.80 -7.29 -8.17
CA ASN A 190 17.93 -7.24 -6.71
C ASN A 190 19.34 -7.67 -6.24
N ASP A 191 20.34 -7.51 -7.08
CA ASP A 191 21.70 -8.00 -6.82
C ASP A 191 22.65 -6.94 -6.26
N ALA A 192 22.21 -5.68 -6.16
CA ALA A 192 23.02 -4.61 -5.62
C ALA A 192 23.01 -4.60 -4.07
N GLU A 193 24.13 -4.22 -3.49
CA GLU A 193 24.23 -3.91 -2.06
C GLU A 193 23.29 -2.74 -1.71
N PRO A 194 22.72 -2.71 -0.49
CA PRO A 194 21.87 -1.61 -0.06
C PRO A 194 22.59 -0.26 -0.15
N GLN A 195 21.95 0.70 -0.80
CA GLN A 195 22.47 2.06 -0.99
C GLN A 195 21.32 3.05 -1.20
N VAL A 196 21.60 4.33 -1.01
CA VAL A 196 20.68 5.38 -1.45
C VAL A 196 20.83 5.55 -2.95
N ILE A 197 19.74 5.41 -3.69
CA ILE A 197 19.71 5.52 -5.15
C ILE A 197 18.65 6.55 -5.55
N ASP A 198 18.73 7.08 -6.75
CA ASP A 198 17.65 7.85 -7.34
C ASP A 198 17.07 7.11 -8.52
N ILE A 199 15.83 7.44 -8.88
CA ILE A 199 15.16 6.82 -9.99
C ILE A 199 15.19 7.74 -11.21
N GLU A 200 15.52 7.16 -12.37
CA GLU A 200 15.44 7.86 -13.64
C GLU A 200 13.96 8.03 -14.03
N THR A 201 13.48 9.27 -14.02
CA THR A 201 12.06 9.59 -14.23
C THR A 201 11.63 9.59 -15.69
N GLU A 202 12.57 9.56 -16.62
CA GLU A 202 12.35 9.63 -18.08
C GLU A 202 11.51 8.46 -18.59
N ASN A 203 11.56 7.32 -17.90
CA ASN A 203 10.82 6.11 -18.26
C ASN A 203 9.40 6.07 -17.66
N PHE A 204 8.95 7.14 -17.01
CA PHE A 204 7.62 7.22 -16.42
C PHE A 204 6.72 8.13 -17.23
N SER A 205 5.51 7.69 -17.48
CA SER A 205 4.48 8.45 -18.16
C SER A 205 3.29 8.69 -17.23
N LEU A 206 2.57 9.80 -17.45
CA LEU A 206 1.35 10.08 -16.71
C LEU A 206 0.31 8.97 -16.97
N TYR A 207 -0.20 8.41 -15.89
CA TYR A 207 -1.26 7.42 -15.97
C TYR A 207 -2.60 8.09 -15.75
N GLU A 208 -3.35 8.24 -16.85
CA GLU A 208 -4.73 8.71 -16.79
C GLU A 208 -5.65 7.61 -16.24
N ARG A 209 -6.24 7.87 -15.09
CA ARG A 209 -7.24 6.99 -14.50
C ARG A 209 -8.57 7.20 -15.23
N GLY A 210 -9.06 6.16 -15.91
CA GLY A 210 -10.42 6.20 -16.45
C GLY A 210 -11.47 6.31 -15.34
N LYS A 211 -12.65 6.87 -15.64
CA LYS A 211 -13.77 7.13 -14.69
C LYS A 211 -14.12 5.95 -13.76
N SER A 212 -13.94 4.69 -14.21
CA SER A 212 -14.20 3.50 -13.40
C SER A 212 -13.10 3.21 -12.35
N ARG A 213 -12.02 3.98 -12.36
CA ARG A 213 -10.82 3.77 -11.52
C ARG A 213 -10.57 4.92 -10.55
N ASP A 214 -11.48 5.90 -10.51
CA ASP A 214 -11.37 7.08 -9.66
C ASP A 214 -11.79 6.76 -8.21
N LYS A 215 -10.92 6.01 -7.53
CA LYS A 215 -11.11 5.57 -6.14
C LYS A 215 -9.78 5.22 -5.48
N ALA A 216 -9.74 5.29 -4.15
CA ALA A 216 -8.59 4.90 -3.34
C ALA A 216 -8.31 3.38 -3.47
N ARG A 217 -7.29 3.00 -4.24
CA ARG A 217 -6.86 1.60 -4.40
C ARG A 217 -5.84 1.21 -3.33
N GLY A 218 -5.45 -0.06 -3.33
CA GLY A 218 -4.52 -0.64 -2.38
C GLY A 218 -3.29 0.21 -2.03
N PRO A 219 -2.51 0.72 -3.00
CA PRO A 219 -1.33 1.54 -2.70
C PRO A 219 -1.64 3.02 -2.43
N PHE A 220 -2.88 3.46 -2.60
CA PHE A 220 -3.27 4.87 -2.58
C PHE A 220 -4.43 5.14 -1.64
N GLN A 221 -4.27 4.78 -0.37
CA GLN A 221 -5.28 5.01 0.67
C GLN A 221 -4.68 5.92 1.75
N ILE A 222 -5.01 7.21 1.68
CA ILE A 222 -4.61 8.22 2.66
C ILE A 222 -5.80 8.42 3.59
N VAL A 223 -5.68 7.95 4.82
CA VAL A 223 -6.77 7.86 5.80
C VAL A 223 -6.51 8.85 6.93
N HIS A 224 -7.56 9.50 7.40
CA HIS A 224 -7.49 10.36 8.58
C HIS A 224 -7.09 9.55 9.81
N GLY A 225 -6.14 10.01 10.60
CA GLY A 225 -5.62 9.29 11.77
C GLY A 225 -6.71 8.90 12.77
N ASP A 226 -7.65 9.81 13.08
CA ASP A 226 -8.77 9.52 14.00
C ASP A 226 -9.68 8.40 13.46
N VAL A 227 -9.86 8.34 12.14
CA VAL A 227 -10.65 7.28 11.50
C VAL A 227 -9.90 5.95 11.57
N ALA A 228 -8.61 5.96 11.23
CA ALA A 228 -7.77 4.76 11.28
C ALA A 228 -7.74 4.16 12.69
N ARG A 229 -7.46 4.97 13.70
CA ARG A 229 -7.48 4.54 15.12
C ARG A 229 -8.83 4.00 15.55
N ALA A 230 -9.92 4.63 15.13
CA ALA A 230 -11.26 4.24 15.56
C ALA A 230 -11.70 2.89 15.02
N ILE A 231 -11.40 2.56 13.75
CA ILE A 231 -11.95 1.35 13.12
C ILE A 231 -10.91 0.29 12.73
N GLY A 232 -9.61 0.60 12.82
CA GLY A 232 -8.54 -0.25 12.29
C GLY A 232 -8.63 -0.40 10.77
N TYR A 233 -7.97 -1.42 10.24
CA TYR A 233 -8.02 -1.78 8.82
C TYR A 233 -8.67 -3.16 8.66
N CYS A 234 -9.95 -3.19 8.33
CA CYS A 234 -10.75 -4.42 8.17
C CYS A 234 -10.74 -5.33 9.43
N GLU A 235 -10.58 -4.76 10.63
CA GLU A 235 -10.34 -5.51 11.88
C GLU A 235 -11.44 -6.54 12.18
N LYS A 236 -12.71 -6.16 12.05
CA LYS A 236 -13.85 -7.05 12.36
C LYS A 236 -14.18 -8.03 11.21
N LEU A 237 -13.43 -7.98 10.13
CA LEU A 237 -13.54 -8.94 9.03
C LEU A 237 -12.42 -9.99 9.17
N SER A 238 -12.70 -11.04 9.92
CA SER A 238 -11.72 -12.10 10.26
C SER A 238 -10.98 -12.68 9.06
N ILE A 239 -11.63 -12.73 7.90
CA ILE A 239 -11.04 -13.17 6.63
C ILE A 239 -9.80 -12.34 6.22
N PHE A 240 -9.70 -11.08 6.64
CA PHE A 240 -8.56 -10.20 6.37
C PHE A 240 -7.57 -10.11 7.55
N GLN A 241 -7.89 -10.77 8.66
CA GLN A 241 -7.07 -10.82 9.87
C GLN A 241 -6.50 -12.23 10.14
N THR A 242 -6.82 -13.21 9.27
CA THR A 242 -6.31 -14.57 9.38
C THR A 242 -5.26 -14.82 8.30
N GLU A 243 -4.17 -15.47 8.67
CA GLU A 243 -3.10 -15.85 7.75
C GLU A 243 -3.67 -16.57 6.52
N SER A 244 -3.41 -16.05 5.34
CA SER A 244 -3.84 -16.65 4.07
C SER A 244 -3.27 -15.89 2.88
N ASP A 245 -2.94 -16.60 1.82
CA ASP A 245 -2.47 -16.07 0.54
C ASP A 245 -3.60 -15.82 -0.49
N ARG A 246 -4.87 -16.06 -0.14
CA ARG A 246 -5.95 -16.26 -1.12
C ARG A 246 -6.85 -15.07 -1.45
N TRP A 247 -6.91 -13.99 -0.66
CA TRP A 247 -7.92 -12.93 -0.86
C TRP A 247 -7.30 -11.55 -1.12
N PRO A 248 -7.39 -11.01 -2.34
CA PRO A 248 -6.74 -9.75 -2.72
C PRO A 248 -7.64 -8.50 -2.65
N TYR A 249 -8.78 -8.51 -1.97
CA TYR A 249 -9.76 -7.41 -2.02
C TYR A 249 -9.88 -6.61 -0.72
N GLU A 250 -8.82 -6.58 0.07
CA GLU A 250 -8.78 -5.86 1.36
C GLU A 250 -9.06 -4.36 1.19
N ASP A 251 -8.51 -3.74 0.14
CA ASP A 251 -8.73 -2.33 -0.19
C ASP A 251 -10.19 -2.02 -0.54
N THR A 252 -10.85 -2.92 -1.24
CA THR A 252 -12.26 -2.78 -1.58
C THR A 252 -13.16 -2.95 -0.35
N ALA A 253 -12.83 -3.89 0.53
CA ALA A 253 -13.53 -4.09 1.78
C ALA A 253 -13.36 -2.88 2.70
N PHE A 254 -12.15 -2.33 2.78
CA PHE A 254 -11.86 -1.15 3.59
C PHE A 254 -12.65 0.09 3.13
N ARG A 255 -12.68 0.39 1.82
CA ARG A 255 -13.53 1.48 1.29
C ARG A 255 -15.01 1.27 1.61
N TRP A 256 -15.50 0.04 1.46
CA TRP A 256 -16.87 -0.29 1.84
C TRP A 256 -17.11 -0.03 3.34
N LEU A 257 -16.19 -0.45 4.23
CA LEU A 257 -16.31 -0.16 5.66
C LEU A 257 -16.33 1.34 5.95
N LEU A 258 -15.55 2.13 5.22
CA LEU A 258 -15.56 3.59 5.35
C LEU A 258 -16.82 4.24 4.77
N GLY A 259 -17.57 3.54 3.90
CA GLY A 259 -18.73 4.07 3.19
C GLY A 259 -18.36 5.11 2.12
N THR A 260 -17.10 5.09 1.62
CA THR A 260 -16.61 6.02 0.61
C THR A 260 -15.58 5.38 -0.30
N ASP A 261 -15.54 5.77 -1.55
CA ASP A 261 -14.46 5.44 -2.48
C ASP A 261 -13.22 6.34 -2.32
N GLY A 262 -13.30 7.36 -1.47
CA GLY A 262 -12.29 8.38 -1.25
C GLY A 262 -12.46 9.59 -2.16
N GLU A 263 -11.72 10.66 -1.87
CA GLU A 263 -11.69 11.88 -2.65
C GLU A 263 -10.30 12.07 -3.28
N PRO A 264 -10.22 12.47 -4.57
CA PRO A 264 -8.94 12.71 -5.21
C PRO A 264 -8.30 13.99 -4.71
N LYS A 265 -6.98 13.96 -4.49
CA LYS A 265 -6.16 15.12 -4.16
C LYS A 265 -5.06 15.30 -5.21
N HIS A 266 -4.75 16.54 -5.55
CA HIS A 266 -3.57 16.85 -6.33
C HIS A 266 -2.34 16.67 -5.44
N ILE A 267 -1.53 15.66 -5.79
CA ILE A 267 -0.29 15.33 -5.10
C ILE A 267 0.75 15.10 -6.19
N ASP A 268 1.76 15.95 -6.21
CA ASP A 268 2.85 15.87 -7.18
C ASP A 268 3.77 14.68 -6.86
N GLY A 269 4.60 14.28 -7.81
CA GLY A 269 5.72 13.39 -7.55
C GLY A 269 5.36 11.95 -7.12
N VAL A 270 4.14 11.48 -7.38
CA VAL A 270 3.74 10.09 -7.13
C VAL A 270 4.15 9.23 -8.32
N PHE A 271 5.11 8.31 -8.11
CA PHE A 271 5.61 7.41 -9.15
C PHE A 271 5.34 5.96 -8.75
N HIS A 272 5.06 5.11 -9.72
CA HIS A 272 4.73 3.72 -9.49
C HIS A 272 5.49 2.82 -10.48
N ILE A 273 6.33 1.93 -9.97
CA ILE A 273 7.01 0.92 -10.78
C ILE A 273 6.00 -0.16 -11.16
N HIS A 274 5.60 -0.18 -12.42
CA HIS A 274 4.60 -1.11 -12.95
C HIS A 274 5.29 -2.38 -13.45
N HIS A 275 5.02 -3.52 -12.82
CA HIS A 275 5.74 -4.76 -13.11
C HIS A 275 4.83 -5.99 -13.10
N VAL A 276 5.25 -7.06 -13.80
CA VAL A 276 4.49 -8.31 -13.90
C VAL A 276 4.64 -9.20 -12.67
N THR A 277 5.80 -9.12 -12.00
CA THR A 277 6.17 -10.01 -10.88
C THR A 277 5.24 -9.83 -9.68
N LYS A 278 5.06 -10.90 -8.93
CA LYS A 278 4.32 -10.94 -7.66
C LYS A 278 5.16 -11.66 -6.60
N GLY A 279 5.88 -10.90 -5.77
CA GLY A 279 6.81 -11.42 -4.78
C GLY A 279 6.23 -12.46 -3.81
N ARG A 280 4.94 -12.40 -3.53
CA ARG A 280 4.26 -13.37 -2.66
C ARG A 280 4.02 -14.74 -3.28
N TYR A 281 4.29 -14.92 -4.57
CA TYR A 281 4.15 -16.22 -5.23
C TYR A 281 5.53 -16.82 -5.46
N LYS A 282 5.63 -18.15 -5.25
CA LYS A 282 6.85 -18.87 -5.54
C LYS A 282 7.24 -18.64 -7.01
N GLU A 283 8.49 -18.31 -7.24
CA GLU A 283 9.08 -18.11 -8.57
C GLU A 283 8.66 -19.27 -9.50
N ASN A 284 8.26 -18.95 -10.72
CA ASN A 284 7.74 -19.91 -11.70
C ASN A 284 6.47 -20.70 -11.31
N SER A 285 5.76 -20.30 -10.25
CA SER A 285 4.48 -20.93 -9.95
C SER A 285 3.48 -20.70 -11.09
N GLN A 286 2.62 -21.68 -11.34
CA GLN A 286 1.58 -21.58 -12.37
C GLN A 286 0.65 -20.37 -12.14
N LEU A 287 0.41 -20.01 -10.87
CA LEU A 287 -0.37 -18.83 -10.50
C LEU A 287 0.33 -17.51 -10.83
N SER A 288 1.66 -17.45 -10.64
CA SER A 288 2.47 -16.30 -11.05
C SER A 288 2.41 -16.10 -12.57
N LYS A 289 2.62 -17.17 -13.34
CA LYS A 289 2.54 -17.13 -14.83
C LYS A 289 1.16 -16.69 -15.33
N VAL A 290 0.07 -17.23 -14.77
CA VAL A 290 -1.30 -16.82 -15.16
C VAL A 290 -1.55 -15.35 -14.89
N ARG A 291 -1.12 -14.82 -13.75
CA ARG A 291 -1.32 -13.40 -13.40
C ARG A 291 -0.43 -12.46 -14.20
N SER A 292 0.79 -12.85 -14.50
CA SER A 292 1.67 -12.12 -15.41
C SER A 292 1.04 -12.01 -16.81
N ASN A 293 0.52 -13.12 -17.33
CA ASN A 293 -0.17 -13.12 -18.62
C ASN A 293 -1.44 -12.24 -18.62
N ILE A 294 -2.24 -12.28 -17.55
CA ILE A 294 -3.42 -11.40 -17.43
C ILE A 294 -3.00 -9.92 -17.42
N ARG A 295 -1.92 -9.56 -16.70
CA ARG A 295 -1.43 -8.17 -16.69
C ARG A 295 -0.92 -7.72 -18.06
N LEU A 296 -0.17 -8.57 -18.75
CA LEU A 296 0.33 -8.28 -20.10
C LEU A 296 -0.78 -8.17 -21.14
N SER A 297 -1.93 -8.84 -20.96
CA SER A 297 -3.08 -8.79 -21.87
C SER A 297 -4.03 -7.61 -21.61
N GLN A 298 -3.81 -6.82 -20.57
CA GLN A 298 -4.64 -5.66 -20.22
C GLN A 298 -4.09 -4.32 -20.79
N LYS A 299 -3.23 -4.41 -21.84
CA LYS A 299 -2.77 -3.25 -22.62
C LYS A 299 -3.86 -2.62 -23.44
#